data_4d5998f1428672dedb811babaf48d73a
#
_entry.id   4d5998f1428672dedb811babaf48d73a
#
_cell.length_a   1.000
_cell.length_b   1.000
_cell.length_c   1.000
_cell.angle_alpha   90.00
_cell.angle_beta   90.00
_cell.angle_gamma   90.00
#
_symmetry.space_group_name_H-M   'P 1'
#
loop_
_entity.id
_entity.type
_entity.pdbx_description
1 polymer ?
#
loop_
_entity_poly.entity_id
_entity_poly.type
_entity_poly.pdbx_seq_one_letter_code
_entity_poly.pdbx_strand_id
1 'polypeptide(L)'
;MGTVALTVSCGGASAPLPPAIGEPVTANDRLAWDQAAVDAAELATFGYAFYVDDVRSEAAGVSCGAGEAVSIFVCTSSLPEMTIGGHTVQVAAFVIDAGTLRESSRSAPLRVFRQ
;
A
#
# COMPACT_ATOMS: atom_id res chain seq x y z
N MET A 1 -0.07 18.67 -3.87
CA MET A 1 -0.26 17.20 -3.91
C MET A 1 0.95 16.55 -3.27
N GLY A 2 0.72 15.66 -2.36
CA GLY A 2 1.77 14.92 -1.67
C GLY A 2 1.69 13.43 -1.97
N THR A 3 2.72 12.70 -1.58
CA THR A 3 2.77 11.24 -1.63
C THR A 3 3.04 10.72 -0.25
N VAL A 4 2.21 9.81 0.19
CA VAL A 4 2.34 9.16 1.49
C VAL A 4 2.92 7.78 1.26
N ALA A 5 4.00 7.45 1.95
CA ALA A 5 4.71 6.19 1.75
C ALA A 5 4.24 5.13 2.74
N LEU A 6 3.93 3.95 2.22
CA LEU A 6 3.72 2.73 2.99
C LEU A 6 4.88 1.79 2.71
N THR A 7 5.38 1.14 3.74
CA THR A 7 6.40 0.11 3.56
C THR A 7 5.77 -1.25 3.70
N VAL A 8 5.77 -2.02 2.62
CA VAL A 8 5.38 -3.43 2.66
C VAL A 8 6.65 -4.22 2.94
N SER A 9 6.88 -4.57 4.19
CA SER A 9 8.06 -5.34 4.57
C SER A 9 7.65 -6.69 5.12
N CYS A 10 8.38 -7.70 4.69
CA CYS A 10 8.33 -9.01 5.33
C CYS A 10 9.29 -9.00 6.51
N GLY A 11 8.79 -8.76 7.68
CA GLY A 11 9.51 -9.07 8.91
C GLY A 11 10.40 -8.01 9.51
N GLY A 12 10.37 -7.94 10.74
CA GLY A 12 11.42 -7.80 11.71
C GLY A 12 11.96 -6.44 12.07
N ALA A 13 11.86 -5.43 11.28
CA ALA A 13 12.33 -4.10 11.69
C ALA A 13 11.20 -3.35 12.40
N SER A 14 11.49 -2.83 13.59
CA SER A 14 10.54 -1.95 14.26
C SER A 14 10.39 -0.67 13.44
N ALA A 15 9.23 -0.50 12.84
CA ALA A 15 8.89 0.76 12.19
C ALA A 15 8.73 1.86 13.24
N PRO A 16 9.08 3.12 12.91
CA PRO A 16 8.77 4.23 13.80
C PRO A 16 7.26 4.27 14.08
N LEU A 17 6.89 4.65 15.28
CA LEU A 17 5.50 4.82 15.64
C LEU A 17 4.86 5.88 14.74
N PRO A 18 3.66 5.61 14.17
CA PRO A 18 2.98 6.62 13.39
C PRO A 18 2.57 7.82 14.25
N PRO A 19 2.43 9.01 13.67
CA PRO A 19 1.96 10.17 14.40
C PRO A 19 0.60 9.90 15.05
N ALA A 20 0.37 10.47 16.22
CA ALA A 20 -0.86 10.21 16.99
C ALA A 20 -2.13 10.62 16.23
N ILE A 21 -2.08 11.71 15.46
CA ILE A 21 -3.23 12.20 14.69
C ILE A 21 -3.18 11.73 13.24
N GLY A 22 -2.05 11.19 12.81
CA GLY A 22 -1.85 10.75 11.45
C GLY A 22 -1.31 11.85 10.53
N GLU A 23 -0.82 11.42 9.39
CA GLU A 23 -0.30 12.32 8.37
C GLU A 23 -1.46 13.00 7.64
N PRO A 24 -1.48 14.33 7.51
CA PRO A 24 -2.58 14.99 6.81
C PRO A 24 -2.56 14.66 5.32
N VAL A 25 -3.70 14.24 4.80
CA VAL A 25 -3.88 13.86 3.40
C VAL A 25 -5.15 14.48 2.83
N THR A 26 -5.16 14.66 1.53
CA THR A 26 -6.33 15.14 0.78
C THR A 26 -6.69 14.13 -0.32
N ALA A 27 -7.82 14.33 -0.98
CA ALA A 27 -8.24 13.44 -2.07
C ALA A 27 -7.24 13.41 -3.24
N ASN A 28 -6.38 14.42 -3.35
CA ASN A 28 -5.41 14.52 -4.44
C ASN A 28 -4.07 13.87 -4.13
N ASP A 29 -3.87 13.43 -2.90
CA ASP A 29 -2.64 12.75 -2.51
C ASP A 29 -2.62 11.32 -3.05
N ARG A 30 -1.44 10.74 -3.14
CA ARG A 30 -1.25 9.37 -3.60
C ARG A 30 -0.55 8.55 -2.53
N LEU A 31 -0.82 7.26 -2.53
CA LEU A 31 -0.08 6.29 -1.73
C LEU A 31 1.07 5.72 -2.55
N ALA A 32 2.20 5.51 -1.89
CA ALA A 32 3.33 4.79 -2.46
C ALA A 32 3.79 3.72 -1.47
N TRP A 33 4.26 2.60 -2.00
CA TRP A 33 4.82 1.53 -1.18
C TRP A 33 5.90 0.79 -1.94
N ASP A 34 6.80 0.14 -1.18
CA ASP A 34 7.79 -0.75 -1.75
C ASP A 34 7.18 -2.14 -1.92
N GLN A 35 7.26 -2.69 -3.11
CA GLN A 35 6.70 -3.99 -3.44
C GLN A 35 7.82 -4.95 -3.84
N ALA A 36 7.95 -6.04 -3.09
CA ALA A 36 8.89 -7.10 -3.43
C ALA A 36 8.34 -7.96 -4.56
N ALA A 37 9.16 -8.25 -5.54
CA ALA A 37 8.88 -9.19 -6.61
C ALA A 37 10.21 -9.67 -7.20
N VAL A 38 10.23 -10.89 -7.72
CA VAL A 38 11.44 -11.45 -8.31
C VAL A 38 11.87 -10.64 -9.54
N ASP A 39 10.91 -10.25 -10.35
CA ASP A 39 11.14 -9.46 -11.56
C ASP A 39 9.86 -8.73 -11.97
N ALA A 40 9.95 -7.95 -13.05
CA ALA A 40 8.81 -7.19 -13.54
C ALA A 40 7.68 -8.10 -14.08
N ALA A 41 8.00 -9.28 -14.56
CA ALA A 41 7.00 -10.22 -15.04
C ALA A 41 6.15 -10.76 -13.89
N GLU A 42 6.75 -11.08 -12.76
CA GLU A 42 6.01 -11.48 -11.56
C GLU A 42 5.19 -10.31 -11.03
N LEU A 43 5.79 -9.12 -10.95
CA LEU A 43 5.10 -7.92 -10.49
C LEU A 43 3.81 -7.66 -11.28
N ALA A 44 3.84 -7.89 -12.60
CA ALA A 44 2.69 -7.67 -13.46
C ALA A 44 1.51 -8.60 -13.16
N THR A 45 1.74 -9.69 -12.42
CA THR A 45 0.67 -10.62 -12.02
C THR A 45 -0.04 -10.19 -10.74
N PHE A 46 0.48 -9.19 -10.02
CA PHE A 46 -0.07 -8.79 -8.74
C PHE A 46 -1.27 -7.86 -8.90
N GLY A 47 -2.30 -8.10 -8.08
CA GLY A 47 -3.30 -7.11 -7.74
C GLY A 47 -2.98 -6.55 -6.36
N TYR A 48 -3.67 -5.50 -5.97
CA TYR A 48 -3.44 -4.85 -4.69
C TYR A 48 -4.76 -4.54 -4.01
N ALA A 49 -4.78 -4.70 -2.70
CA ALA A 49 -5.92 -4.36 -1.88
C ALA A 49 -5.50 -3.37 -0.80
N PHE A 50 -6.34 -2.38 -0.57
CA PHE A 50 -6.19 -1.47 0.55
C PHE A 50 -7.13 -1.88 1.68
N TYR A 51 -6.64 -1.70 2.90
CA TYR A 51 -7.42 -1.87 4.12
C TYR A 51 -7.50 -0.51 4.81
N VAL A 52 -8.67 0.08 4.80
CA VAL A 52 -8.94 1.33 5.51
C VAL A 52 -9.76 0.98 6.74
N ASP A 53 -9.18 1.13 7.92
CA ASP A 53 -9.80 0.71 9.18
C ASP A 53 -10.30 -0.74 9.13
N ASP A 54 -9.45 -1.62 8.58
CA ASP A 54 -9.70 -3.05 8.38
C ASP A 54 -10.76 -3.39 7.32
N VAL A 55 -11.26 -2.42 6.57
CA VAL A 55 -12.18 -2.68 5.46
C VAL A 55 -11.39 -2.80 4.16
N ARG A 56 -11.48 -3.96 3.53
CA ARG A 56 -10.77 -4.27 2.29
C ARG A 56 -11.46 -3.67 1.08
N SER A 57 -10.67 -3.06 0.21
CA SER A 57 -11.11 -2.67 -1.12
C SER A 57 -9.98 -2.91 -2.11
N GLU A 58 -10.31 -3.34 -3.32
CA GLU A 58 -9.30 -3.57 -4.34
C GLU A 58 -8.86 -2.25 -4.96
N ALA A 59 -7.55 -2.10 -5.14
CA ALA A 59 -6.97 -0.91 -5.75
C ALA A 59 -7.09 -1.00 -7.27
N ALA A 60 -7.40 0.14 -7.89
CA ALA A 60 -7.38 0.28 -9.34
C ALA A 60 -6.32 1.31 -9.74
N GLY A 61 -5.74 1.14 -10.93
CA GLY A 61 -4.81 2.13 -11.45
C GLY A 61 -3.47 2.22 -10.72
N VAL A 62 -3.00 1.10 -10.20
CA VAL A 62 -1.68 1.05 -9.57
C VAL A 62 -0.59 1.09 -10.64
N SER A 63 0.39 1.97 -10.46
CA SER A 63 1.59 2.05 -11.29
C SER A 63 2.81 1.69 -10.47
N CYS A 64 3.66 0.83 -11.03
CA CYS A 64 4.90 0.42 -10.39
C CYS A 64 6.10 0.69 -11.29
N GLY A 65 7.21 1.06 -10.67
CA GLY A 65 8.48 1.27 -11.36
C GLY A 65 9.64 0.68 -10.57
N ALA A 66 10.83 0.70 -11.15
CA ALA A 66 12.03 0.18 -10.50
C ALA A 66 12.29 0.95 -9.19
N GLY A 67 12.58 0.19 -8.14
CA GLY A 67 13.02 0.74 -6.87
C GLY A 67 14.53 0.88 -6.79
N GLU A 68 15.01 1.24 -5.60
CA GLU A 68 16.44 1.43 -5.36
C GLU A 68 17.22 0.11 -5.26
N ALA A 69 16.55 -0.97 -4.94
CA ALA A 69 17.16 -2.28 -4.78
C ALA A 69 16.63 -3.27 -5.80
N VAL A 70 17.44 -4.28 -6.12
CA VAL A 70 17.01 -5.42 -6.94
C VAL A 70 15.85 -6.13 -6.26
N SER A 71 14.85 -6.53 -7.04
CA SER A 71 13.63 -7.20 -6.55
C SER A 71 12.75 -6.34 -5.64
N ILE A 72 12.96 -5.03 -5.62
CA ILE A 72 12.08 -4.09 -4.95
C ILE A 72 11.58 -3.07 -5.97
N PHE A 73 10.28 -2.89 -6.03
CA PHE A 73 9.62 -1.95 -6.93
C PHE A 73 8.87 -0.91 -6.12
N VAL A 74 8.76 0.30 -6.65
CA VAL A 74 7.95 1.35 -6.03
C VAL A 74 6.61 1.40 -6.75
N CYS A 75 5.54 1.17 -6.02
CA CYS A 75 4.18 1.22 -6.55
C CYS A 75 3.45 2.43 -6.00
N THR A 76 2.64 3.05 -6.83
CA THR A 76 1.83 4.21 -6.44
C THR A 76 0.39 4.03 -6.90
N SER A 77 -0.52 4.63 -6.16
CA SER A 77 -1.94 4.63 -6.45
C SER A 77 -2.59 5.86 -5.85
N SER A 78 -3.76 6.21 -6.36
CA SER A 78 -4.61 7.19 -5.68
C SER A 78 -4.98 6.68 -4.30
N LEU A 79 -5.22 7.61 -3.36
CA LEU A 79 -5.74 7.25 -2.05
C LEU A 79 -7.07 6.53 -2.19
N PRO A 80 -7.32 5.47 -1.38
CA PRO A 80 -8.66 4.90 -1.31
C PRO A 80 -9.64 5.93 -0.74
N GLU A 81 -10.91 5.77 -1.05
CA GLU A 81 -11.94 6.63 -0.50
C GLU A 81 -12.02 6.45 1.01
N MET A 82 -12.13 7.57 1.72
CA MET A 82 -12.29 7.58 3.16
C MET A 82 -12.96 8.89 3.58
N THR A 83 -13.65 8.83 4.70
CA THR A 83 -14.30 10.01 5.28
C THR A 83 -13.25 10.96 5.88
N ILE A 84 -13.65 12.20 6.12
CA ILE A 84 -12.81 13.16 6.83
C ILE A 84 -12.54 12.64 8.24
N GLY A 85 -11.30 12.75 8.68
CA GLY A 85 -10.87 12.30 10.01
C GLY A 85 -9.73 11.31 9.96
N GLY A 86 -9.43 10.74 11.12
CA GLY A 86 -8.32 9.79 11.26
C GLY A 86 -8.67 8.40 10.75
N HIS A 87 -7.74 7.79 10.04
CA HIS A 87 -7.88 6.43 9.51
C HIS A 87 -6.55 5.69 9.57
N THR A 88 -6.63 4.37 9.54
CA THR A 88 -5.47 3.51 9.39
C THR A 88 -5.52 2.88 8.00
N VAL A 89 -4.43 2.97 7.25
CA VAL A 89 -4.35 2.43 5.89
C VAL A 89 -3.26 1.37 5.83
N GLN A 90 -3.57 0.25 5.20
CA GLN A 90 -2.62 -0.83 4.94
C GLN A 90 -2.79 -1.28 3.49
N VAL A 91 -1.77 -1.88 2.92
CA VAL A 91 -1.82 -2.46 1.58
C VAL A 91 -1.38 -3.92 1.63
N ALA A 92 -1.99 -4.75 0.79
CA ALA A 92 -1.57 -6.12 0.56
C ALA A 92 -1.55 -6.40 -0.93
N ALA A 93 -0.65 -7.27 -1.37
CA ALA A 93 -0.61 -7.76 -2.74
C ALA A 93 -1.34 -9.10 -2.82
N PHE A 94 -2.00 -9.38 -3.93
CA PHE A 94 -2.65 -10.66 -4.14
C PHE A 94 -2.43 -11.16 -5.56
N VAL A 95 -2.59 -12.46 -5.73
CA VAL A 95 -2.65 -13.11 -7.03
C VAL A 95 -3.86 -14.04 -7.07
N ILE A 96 -4.36 -14.30 -8.27
CA ILE A 96 -5.36 -15.34 -8.49
C ILE A 96 -4.63 -16.53 -9.08
N ASP A 97 -4.58 -17.62 -8.33
CA ASP A 97 -3.90 -18.85 -8.73
C ASP A 97 -4.94 -19.98 -8.86
N ALA A 98 -5.14 -20.43 -10.11
CA ALA A 98 -6.14 -21.47 -10.43
C ALA A 98 -7.53 -21.16 -9.83
N GLY A 99 -7.94 -19.89 -9.89
CA GLY A 99 -9.22 -19.43 -9.35
C GLY A 99 -9.23 -19.16 -7.86
N THR A 100 -8.10 -19.34 -7.19
CA THR A 100 -7.98 -19.09 -5.74
C THR A 100 -7.23 -17.81 -5.47
N LEU A 101 -7.82 -16.94 -4.67
CA LEU A 101 -7.17 -15.71 -4.21
C LEU A 101 -6.11 -16.05 -3.17
N ARG A 102 -4.89 -15.58 -3.42
CA ARG A 102 -3.79 -15.67 -2.45
C ARG A 102 -3.28 -14.25 -2.17
N GLU A 103 -3.38 -13.84 -0.93
CA GLU A 103 -3.05 -12.48 -0.53
C GLU A 103 -1.90 -12.50 0.47
N SER A 104 -0.98 -11.55 0.32
CA SER A 104 0.14 -11.37 1.23
C SER A 104 -0.34 -10.84 2.59
N SER A 105 0.55 -10.85 3.58
CA SER A 105 0.33 -10.11 4.80
C SER A 105 0.16 -8.63 4.49
N ARG A 106 -0.62 -7.93 5.30
CA ARG A 106 -0.80 -6.48 5.17
C ARG A 106 0.50 -5.75 5.53
N SER A 107 0.73 -4.62 4.90
CA SER A 107 1.81 -3.72 5.30
C SER A 107 1.61 -3.23 6.73
N ALA A 108 2.66 -2.65 7.30
CA ALA A 108 2.53 -1.93 8.57
C ALA A 108 1.48 -0.83 8.43
N PRO A 109 0.70 -0.57 9.48
CA PRO A 109 -0.36 0.43 9.40
C PRO A 109 0.23 1.84 9.28
N LEU A 110 -0.36 2.63 8.38
CA LEU A 110 -0.08 4.05 8.23
C LEU A 110 -1.27 4.83 8.77
N ARG A 111 -1.04 5.68 9.74
CA ARG A 111 -2.08 6.57 10.23
C ARG A 111 -2.14 7.82 9.36
N VAL A 112 -3.34 8.14 8.90
CA VAL A 112 -3.59 9.33 8.08
C VAL A 112 -4.74 10.12 8.67
N PHE A 113 -4.74 11.44 8.42
CA PHE A 113 -5.85 12.30 8.76
C PHE A 113 -6.38 12.91 7.47
N ARG A 114 -7.58 12.51 7.07
CA ARG A 114 -8.22 12.97 5.84
C ARG A 114 -8.85 14.34 6.09
N GLN A 115 -8.32 15.30 5.39
CA GLN A 115 -8.80 16.69 5.46
C GLN A 115 -9.98 16.95 4.56
#